data_a7adfb83f6e2dc80cf2e3eef4605a2e9
#
_entry.id   a7adfb83f6e2dc80cf2e3eef4605a2e9
#
_cell.length_a   1.000
_cell.length_b   1.000
_cell.length_c   1.000
_cell.angle_alpha   90.00
_cell.angle_beta   90.00
_cell.angle_gamma   90.00
#
_symmetry.space_group_name_H-M   'P 1'
#
loop_
_entity.id
_entity.type
_entity.pdbx_description
1 polymer ?
#
loop_
_entity_poly.entity_id
_entity_poly.type
_entity_poly.pdbx_seq_one_letter_code
_entity_poly.pdbx_strand_id
1 'polypeptide(L)'
;MLVMAVINTRQIRIPRNGRDVAASVAVLLPVRNESANIVDLVATLKNQKGISDLKFYFLDDDSEDDTAELLKREIAGDSRFSVTSGSALPEGWLGKPWALEQLRSKVKAEYLVSIDADVRLAPLAICAAVNLLIDQDLDFVSPYPKQIANSFGERMIQPLLHWSWLSTVPLRYAENSGKPSFAVANGQFFAVRESALSSISGYSAISASVLDDVELARTLLRNGFKGTVADGVHLATCHMYSSWAQVKPGYGKSLWAAFGSKFGAFVAISFLFIHNFINLKEPI
;
A
#
# COMPACT_ATOMS: atom_id res chain seq x y z
N MET A 1 -8.89 19.43 -13.34
CA MET A 1 -7.86 18.77 -12.49
C MET A 1 -7.66 19.50 -11.17
N LEU A 2 -7.28 20.80 -11.12
CA LEU A 2 -7.05 21.53 -9.86
C LEU A 2 -8.28 21.56 -8.95
N VAL A 3 -9.46 21.85 -9.48
CA VAL A 3 -10.72 21.83 -8.71
C VAL A 3 -10.98 20.47 -8.07
N MET A 4 -10.77 19.38 -8.82
CA MET A 4 -10.92 18.03 -8.29
C MET A 4 -9.93 17.75 -7.16
N ALA A 5 -8.66 18.13 -7.32
CA ALA A 5 -7.66 17.99 -6.27
C ALA A 5 -8.05 18.75 -5.00
N VAL A 6 -8.51 20.00 -5.12
CA VAL A 6 -9.00 20.79 -3.96
C VAL A 6 -10.22 20.15 -3.29
N ILE A 7 -11.15 19.59 -4.07
CA ILE A 7 -12.29 18.86 -3.53
C ILE A 7 -11.81 17.61 -2.78
N ASN A 8 -10.96 16.82 -3.41
CA ASN A 8 -10.46 15.57 -2.85
C ASN A 8 -9.63 15.76 -1.58
N THR A 9 -8.80 16.81 -1.49
CA THR A 9 -8.05 17.12 -0.26
C THR A 9 -8.94 17.43 0.94
N ARG A 10 -10.20 17.86 0.72
CA ARG A 10 -11.19 18.10 1.76
C ARG A 10 -12.06 16.87 2.06
N GLN A 11 -12.13 15.92 1.14
CA GLN A 11 -13.03 14.78 1.21
C GLN A 11 -12.31 13.45 1.51
N ILE A 12 -11.00 13.39 1.30
CA ILE A 12 -10.22 12.18 1.58
C ILE A 12 -10.37 11.78 3.05
N ARG A 13 -10.54 10.49 3.30
CA ARG A 13 -10.61 9.97 4.65
C ARG A 13 -9.27 10.15 5.36
N ILE A 14 -9.31 10.62 6.60
CA ILE A 14 -8.14 10.76 7.46
C ILE A 14 -8.33 9.80 8.62
N PRO A 15 -7.57 8.69 8.69
CA PRO A 15 -7.62 7.80 9.84
C PRO A 15 -7.17 8.57 11.09
N ARG A 16 -7.95 8.48 12.16
CA ARG A 16 -7.68 9.19 13.41
C ARG A 16 -7.39 8.19 14.51
N ASN A 17 -6.60 8.60 15.47
CA ASN A 17 -6.45 7.86 16.72
C ASN A 17 -7.83 7.78 17.39
N GLY A 18 -8.33 6.57 17.50
CA GLY A 18 -9.63 6.27 18.03
C GLY A 18 -9.53 5.51 19.35
N ARG A 19 -10.53 4.68 19.61
CA ARG A 19 -10.53 3.72 20.71
C ARG A 19 -9.56 2.57 20.44
N ASP A 20 -9.20 1.85 21.51
CA ASP A 20 -8.48 0.61 21.37
C ASP A 20 -9.30 -0.41 20.56
N VAL A 21 -8.62 -1.17 19.72
CA VAL A 21 -9.21 -2.21 18.87
C VAL A 21 -9.14 -3.53 19.64
N ALA A 22 -10.29 -4.13 19.88
CA ALA A 22 -10.40 -5.44 20.54
C ALA A 22 -10.25 -6.61 19.56
N ALA A 23 -10.48 -6.36 18.25
CA ALA A 23 -10.35 -7.35 17.19
C ALA A 23 -8.90 -7.82 17.02
N SER A 24 -8.72 -9.05 16.56
CA SER A 24 -7.40 -9.60 16.22
C SER A 24 -6.89 -9.00 14.90
N VAL A 25 -5.62 -8.59 14.90
CA VAL A 25 -4.95 -7.99 13.73
C VAL A 25 -3.63 -8.70 13.45
N ALA A 26 -3.47 -9.17 12.22
CA ALA A 26 -2.22 -9.75 11.73
C ALA A 26 -1.59 -8.83 10.68
N VAL A 27 -0.32 -8.46 10.91
CA VAL A 27 0.47 -7.67 9.96
C VAL A 27 1.31 -8.63 9.12
N LEU A 28 1.17 -8.54 7.82
CA LEU A 28 1.84 -9.36 6.82
C LEU A 28 3.00 -8.58 6.20
N LEU A 29 4.20 -9.08 6.32
CA LEU A 29 5.44 -8.39 5.97
C LEU A 29 6.31 -9.29 5.07
N PRO A 30 6.05 -9.31 3.76
CA PRO A 30 6.96 -9.96 2.82
C PRO A 30 8.24 -9.14 2.71
N VAL A 31 9.40 -9.79 2.82
CA VAL A 31 10.72 -9.13 2.71
C VAL A 31 11.63 -9.91 1.79
N ARG A 32 12.43 -9.19 1.00
CA ARG A 32 13.49 -9.76 0.18
C ARG A 32 14.59 -8.74 -0.04
N ASN A 33 15.80 -9.03 0.45
CA ASN A 33 16.97 -8.14 0.35
C ASN A 33 16.68 -6.75 0.93
N GLU A 34 16.16 -6.72 2.17
CA GLU A 34 15.72 -5.52 2.89
C GLU A 34 16.60 -5.20 4.11
N SER A 35 17.84 -5.69 4.14
CA SER A 35 18.75 -5.52 5.29
C SER A 35 18.87 -4.07 5.77
N ALA A 36 18.86 -3.11 4.84
CA ALA A 36 18.90 -1.68 5.15
C ALA A 36 17.64 -1.17 5.87
N ASN A 37 16.51 -1.87 5.76
CA ASN A 37 15.22 -1.42 6.27
C ASN A 37 14.79 -2.12 7.58
N ILE A 38 15.29 -3.33 7.85
CA ILE A 38 14.77 -4.22 8.91
C ILE A 38 14.83 -3.59 10.30
N VAL A 39 15.95 -2.98 10.69
CA VAL A 39 16.13 -2.43 12.03
C VAL A 39 15.08 -1.37 12.35
N ASP A 40 14.97 -0.38 11.48
CA ASP A 40 14.02 0.73 11.65
C ASP A 40 12.55 0.26 11.52
N LEU A 41 12.26 -0.65 10.58
CA LEU A 41 10.94 -1.24 10.43
C LEU A 41 10.50 -1.93 11.73
N VAL A 42 11.30 -2.87 12.23
CA VAL A 42 10.99 -3.62 13.45
C VAL A 42 10.84 -2.69 14.66
N ALA A 43 11.68 -1.65 14.77
CA ALA A 43 11.54 -0.65 15.83
C ALA A 43 10.18 0.06 15.80
N THR A 44 9.66 0.43 14.61
CA THR A 44 8.33 1.06 14.50
C THR A 44 7.20 0.07 14.78
N LEU A 45 7.34 -1.20 14.41
CA LEU A 45 6.37 -2.26 14.69
C LEU A 45 6.29 -2.58 16.20
N LYS A 46 7.42 -2.67 16.89
CA LYS A 46 7.46 -2.85 18.33
C LYS A 46 6.73 -1.76 19.11
N ASN A 47 6.73 -0.54 18.57
CA ASN A 47 6.09 0.64 19.15
C ASN A 47 4.59 0.74 18.84
N GLN A 48 3.98 -0.18 18.08
CA GLN A 48 2.55 -0.14 17.80
C GLN A 48 1.72 -0.37 19.06
N LYS A 49 0.66 0.42 19.19
CA LYS A 49 -0.25 0.50 20.36
C LYS A 49 -1.71 0.51 19.94
N GLY A 50 -2.61 0.33 20.92
CA GLY A 50 -4.05 0.45 20.72
C GLY A 50 -4.72 -0.80 20.13
N ILE A 51 -4.00 -1.94 20.06
CA ILE A 51 -4.55 -3.23 19.62
C ILE A 51 -4.07 -4.31 20.59
N SER A 52 -5.01 -4.99 21.24
CA SER A 52 -4.68 -5.99 22.28
C SER A 52 -4.14 -7.29 21.69
N ASP A 53 -4.69 -7.74 20.56
CA ASP A 53 -4.23 -8.94 19.83
C ASP A 53 -3.61 -8.53 18.49
N LEU A 54 -2.37 -8.02 18.54
CA LEU A 54 -1.59 -7.59 17.38
C LEU A 54 -0.40 -8.51 17.20
N LYS A 55 -0.26 -9.11 16.02
CA LYS A 55 0.84 -10.00 15.66
C LYS A 55 1.45 -9.61 14.32
N PHE A 56 2.76 -9.86 14.18
CA PHE A 56 3.56 -9.52 13.00
C PHE A 56 4.15 -10.78 12.40
N TYR A 57 3.91 -11.00 11.12
CA TYR A 57 4.31 -12.18 10.39
C TYR A 57 5.23 -11.77 9.23
N PHE A 58 6.51 -12.07 9.36
CA PHE A 58 7.48 -11.88 8.29
C PHE A 58 7.59 -13.15 7.44
N LEU A 59 7.72 -12.95 6.14
CA LEU A 59 8.15 -13.99 5.21
C LEU A 59 9.37 -13.49 4.48
N ASP A 60 10.49 -14.18 4.71
CA ASP A 60 11.72 -13.97 3.97
C ASP A 60 11.65 -14.75 2.65
N ASP A 61 11.54 -14.00 1.55
CA ASP A 61 11.39 -14.54 0.18
C ASP A 61 12.77 -14.74 -0.45
N ASP A 62 13.58 -15.63 0.17
CA ASP A 62 14.91 -16.02 -0.31
C ASP A 62 15.87 -14.83 -0.44
N SER A 63 16.07 -14.10 0.69
CA SER A 63 17.05 -13.02 0.75
C SER A 63 18.49 -13.54 0.68
N GLU A 64 19.32 -12.86 -0.10
CA GLU A 64 20.74 -13.15 -0.27
C GLU A 64 21.66 -12.26 0.58
N ASP A 65 21.08 -11.25 1.26
CA ASP A 65 21.73 -10.32 2.17
C ASP A 65 21.47 -10.67 3.64
N ASP A 66 21.86 -9.80 4.57
CA ASP A 66 21.73 -10.00 6.02
C ASP A 66 20.28 -9.89 6.54
N THR A 67 19.25 -9.81 5.67
CA THR A 67 17.84 -9.62 6.04
C THR A 67 17.38 -10.65 7.07
N ALA A 68 17.60 -11.94 6.81
CA ALA A 68 17.12 -13.01 7.68
C ALA A 68 17.78 -12.99 9.07
N GLU A 69 19.08 -12.67 9.14
CA GLU A 69 19.84 -12.59 10.40
C GLU A 69 19.42 -11.38 11.22
N LEU A 70 19.26 -10.22 10.54
CA LEU A 70 18.78 -9.00 11.18
C LEU A 70 17.37 -9.18 11.75
N LEU A 71 16.44 -9.79 10.99
CA LEU A 71 15.11 -10.09 11.49
C LEU A 71 15.15 -10.92 12.78
N LYS A 72 15.86 -12.05 12.77
CA LYS A 72 15.98 -12.92 13.95
C LYS A 72 16.51 -12.18 15.18
N ARG A 73 17.50 -11.32 14.96
CA ARG A 73 18.10 -10.51 16.03
C ARG A 73 17.14 -9.46 16.56
N GLU A 74 16.53 -8.69 15.66
CA GLU A 74 15.68 -7.56 16.04
C GLU A 74 14.37 -7.98 16.70
N ILE A 75 13.77 -9.11 16.33
CA ILE A 75 12.52 -9.58 16.92
C ILE A 75 12.72 -10.45 18.17
N ALA A 76 13.96 -10.81 18.50
CA ALA A 76 14.24 -11.71 19.62
C ALA A 76 13.56 -11.25 20.92
N GLY A 77 12.87 -12.18 21.58
CA GLY A 77 12.20 -11.95 22.87
C GLY A 77 10.82 -11.29 22.79
N ASP A 78 10.32 -10.92 21.61
CA ASP A 78 8.95 -10.39 21.45
C ASP A 78 8.04 -11.43 20.79
N SER A 79 7.16 -12.04 21.56
CA SER A 79 6.25 -13.11 21.11
C SER A 79 5.19 -12.68 20.10
N ARG A 80 5.07 -11.39 19.83
CA ARG A 80 4.17 -10.87 18.78
C ARG A 80 4.69 -11.12 17.38
N PHE A 81 5.98 -11.43 17.24
CA PHE A 81 6.65 -11.58 15.95
C PHE A 81 6.92 -13.04 15.59
N SER A 82 6.76 -13.34 14.33
CA SER A 82 7.17 -14.62 13.73
C SER A 82 7.83 -14.41 12.38
N VAL A 83 8.79 -15.26 12.04
CA VAL A 83 9.47 -15.28 10.73
C VAL A 83 9.33 -16.64 10.11
N THR A 84 9.01 -16.69 8.84
CA THR A 84 9.00 -17.92 8.03
C THR A 84 9.75 -17.70 6.74
N SER A 85 10.39 -18.74 6.23
CA SER A 85 10.98 -18.73 4.89
C SER A 85 9.88 -18.94 3.83
N GLY A 86 10.02 -18.28 2.69
CA GLY A 86 9.16 -18.46 1.53
C GLY A 86 9.33 -19.83 0.89
N SER A 87 8.29 -20.31 0.23
CA SER A 87 8.34 -21.47 -0.65
C SER A 87 8.58 -21.03 -2.09
N ALA A 88 9.08 -21.96 -2.93
CA ALA A 88 9.34 -21.70 -4.34
C ALA A 88 8.14 -21.04 -5.04
N LEU A 89 8.44 -20.08 -5.90
CA LEU A 89 7.43 -19.33 -6.65
C LEU A 89 6.71 -20.23 -7.66
N PRO A 90 5.37 -20.39 -7.56
CA PRO A 90 4.63 -21.19 -8.53
C PRO A 90 4.54 -20.49 -9.89
N GLU A 91 4.34 -21.28 -10.94
CA GLU A 91 4.06 -20.73 -12.27
C GLU A 91 2.84 -19.81 -12.26
N GLY A 92 2.94 -18.66 -12.93
CA GLY A 92 1.86 -17.67 -13.01
C GLY A 92 1.74 -16.73 -11.81
N TRP A 93 2.63 -16.86 -10.81
CA TRP A 93 2.65 -15.94 -9.67
C TRP A 93 3.78 -14.92 -9.77
N LEU A 94 3.55 -13.73 -9.20
CA LEU A 94 4.59 -12.77 -8.87
C LEU A 94 4.99 -12.92 -7.39
N GLY A 95 6.25 -12.55 -7.07
CA GLY A 95 6.82 -12.79 -5.74
C GLY A 95 6.00 -12.19 -4.59
N LYS A 96 5.65 -10.90 -4.65
CA LYS A 96 4.91 -10.24 -3.55
C LYS A 96 3.51 -10.83 -3.32
N PRO A 97 2.64 -11.02 -4.33
CA PRO A 97 1.36 -11.72 -4.13
C PRO A 97 1.51 -13.13 -3.55
N TRP A 98 2.54 -13.89 -4.01
CA TRP A 98 2.81 -15.23 -3.47
C TRP A 98 3.24 -15.19 -2.02
N ALA A 99 4.15 -14.30 -1.65
CA ALA A 99 4.59 -14.13 -0.27
C ALA A 99 3.43 -13.73 0.66
N LEU A 100 2.57 -12.81 0.23
CA LEU A 100 1.38 -12.40 0.97
C LEU A 100 0.37 -13.54 1.13
N GLU A 101 0.15 -14.38 0.10
CA GLU A 101 -0.75 -15.54 0.19
C GLU A 101 -0.21 -16.61 1.14
N GLN A 102 1.10 -16.87 1.11
CA GLN A 102 1.74 -17.78 2.06
C GLN A 102 1.56 -17.30 3.52
N LEU A 103 1.74 -15.99 3.76
CA LEU A 103 1.51 -15.40 5.08
C LEU A 103 0.04 -15.52 5.49
N ARG A 104 -0.89 -15.11 4.62
CA ARG A 104 -2.32 -15.16 4.88
C ARG A 104 -2.79 -16.57 5.26
N SER A 105 -2.32 -17.58 4.55
CA SER A 105 -2.71 -18.98 4.80
C SER A 105 -2.31 -19.52 6.17
N LYS A 106 -1.33 -18.88 6.82
CA LYS A 106 -0.78 -19.31 8.13
C LYS A 106 -1.39 -18.55 9.32
N VAL A 107 -2.19 -17.50 9.08
CA VAL A 107 -2.70 -16.63 10.13
C VAL A 107 -4.21 -16.72 10.27
N LYS A 108 -4.69 -16.45 11.49
CA LYS A 108 -6.11 -16.28 11.78
C LYS A 108 -6.26 -14.96 12.51
N ALA A 109 -6.90 -13.99 11.87
CA ALA A 109 -7.19 -12.68 12.43
C ALA A 109 -8.41 -12.09 11.73
N GLU A 110 -9.09 -11.15 12.37
CA GLU A 110 -10.25 -10.46 11.78
C GLU A 110 -9.82 -9.45 10.73
N TYR A 111 -8.65 -8.83 10.94
CA TYR A 111 -8.08 -7.86 10.02
C TYR A 111 -6.66 -8.25 9.64
N LEU A 112 -6.36 -8.12 8.36
CA LEU A 112 -5.02 -8.29 7.81
C LEU A 112 -4.49 -6.94 7.37
N VAL A 113 -3.23 -6.68 7.65
CA VAL A 113 -2.55 -5.43 7.26
C VAL A 113 -1.26 -5.80 6.55
N SER A 114 -1.15 -5.49 5.27
CA SER A 114 0.13 -5.62 4.55
C SER A 114 0.91 -4.32 4.61
N ILE A 115 2.22 -4.42 4.87
CA ILE A 115 3.14 -3.29 4.98
C ILE A 115 4.43 -3.62 4.26
N ASP A 116 4.92 -2.68 3.43
CA ASP A 116 6.20 -2.83 2.76
C ASP A 116 7.37 -2.50 3.71
N ALA A 117 8.52 -3.08 3.46
CA ALA A 117 9.70 -2.98 4.35
C ALA A 117 10.28 -1.56 4.48
N ASP A 118 10.04 -0.70 3.49
CA ASP A 118 10.48 0.70 3.45
C ASP A 118 9.55 1.68 4.18
N VAL A 119 8.48 1.17 4.82
CA VAL A 119 7.51 1.97 5.58
C VAL A 119 7.92 2.09 7.04
N ARG A 120 7.74 3.29 7.60
CA ARG A 120 7.93 3.57 9.04
C ARG A 120 6.62 4.07 9.62
N LEU A 121 6.10 3.36 10.61
CA LEU A 121 4.79 3.59 11.19
C LEU A 121 4.85 4.50 12.42
N ALA A 122 3.89 5.40 12.55
CA ALA A 122 3.60 6.08 13.81
C ALA A 122 3.00 5.08 14.83
N PRO A 123 3.09 5.34 16.15
CA PRO A 123 2.72 4.35 17.19
C PRO A 123 1.27 3.86 17.18
N LEU A 124 0.34 4.59 16.58
CA LEU A 124 -1.09 4.23 16.49
C LEU A 124 -1.54 4.01 15.03
N ALA A 125 -0.61 3.85 14.10
CA ALA A 125 -0.93 3.78 12.68
C ALA A 125 -1.87 2.63 12.32
N ILE A 126 -1.55 1.42 12.79
CA ILE A 126 -2.38 0.23 12.51
C ILE A 126 -3.74 0.37 13.20
N CYS A 127 -3.75 0.80 14.46
CA CYS A 127 -4.98 1.04 15.21
C CYS A 127 -5.90 2.05 14.49
N ALA A 128 -5.37 3.17 14.01
CA ALA A 128 -6.14 4.18 13.29
C ALA A 128 -6.70 3.67 11.95
N ALA A 129 -5.93 2.86 11.22
CA ALA A 129 -6.40 2.25 9.97
C ALA A 129 -7.54 1.26 10.21
N VAL A 130 -7.42 0.40 11.23
CA VAL A 130 -8.47 -0.56 11.59
C VAL A 130 -9.71 0.14 12.16
N ASN A 131 -9.54 1.17 12.99
CA ASN A 131 -10.68 1.98 13.44
C ASN A 131 -11.43 2.61 12.28
N LEU A 132 -10.74 3.10 11.23
CA LEU A 132 -11.40 3.64 10.04
C LEU A 132 -12.23 2.58 9.32
N LEU A 133 -11.74 1.33 9.20
CA LEU A 133 -12.52 0.22 8.65
C LEU A 133 -13.81 -0.02 9.45
N ILE A 134 -13.69 -0.06 10.78
CA ILE A 134 -14.81 -0.34 11.67
C ILE A 134 -15.84 0.80 11.64
N ASP A 135 -15.38 2.04 11.80
CA ASP A 135 -16.22 3.22 11.97
C ASP A 135 -16.96 3.62 10.67
N GLN A 136 -16.42 3.26 9.52
CA GLN A 136 -17.03 3.58 8.22
C GLN A 136 -17.66 2.36 7.54
N ASP A 137 -17.70 1.21 8.21
CA ASP A 137 -18.18 -0.06 7.66
C ASP A 137 -17.53 -0.36 6.30
N LEU A 138 -16.20 -0.27 6.27
CA LEU A 138 -15.38 -0.59 5.09
C LEU A 138 -14.78 -1.99 5.21
N ASP A 139 -14.54 -2.62 4.08
CA ASP A 139 -13.87 -3.91 4.00
C ASP A 139 -12.38 -3.76 3.77
N PHE A 140 -11.93 -2.69 3.12
CA PHE A 140 -10.52 -2.35 2.99
C PHE A 140 -10.26 -0.84 3.05
N VAL A 141 -9.06 -0.49 3.47
CA VAL A 141 -8.54 0.89 3.41
C VAL A 141 -7.06 0.85 3.07
N SER A 142 -6.63 1.78 2.22
CA SER A 142 -5.23 1.96 1.88
C SER A 142 -4.78 3.36 2.33
N PRO A 143 -4.23 3.51 3.56
CA PRO A 143 -3.64 4.78 3.99
C PRO A 143 -2.39 5.07 3.17
N TYR A 144 -2.39 6.17 2.42
CA TYR A 144 -1.27 6.57 1.57
C TYR A 144 -0.19 7.24 2.42
N PRO A 145 1.01 6.63 2.61
CA PRO A 145 2.06 7.17 3.47
C PRO A 145 2.65 8.47 2.92
N LYS A 146 3.23 9.27 3.81
CA LYS A 146 4.08 10.41 3.41
C LYS A 146 5.31 9.89 2.67
N GLN A 147 5.45 10.27 1.41
CA GLN A 147 6.62 9.91 0.61
C GLN A 147 7.80 10.84 0.95
N ILE A 148 8.91 10.25 1.35
CA ILE A 148 10.16 10.98 1.58
C ILE A 148 10.91 11.08 0.25
N ALA A 149 11.17 12.29 -0.20
CA ALA A 149 11.89 12.58 -1.44
C ALA A 149 13.10 13.48 -1.13
N ASN A 150 14.28 12.91 -1.14
CA ASN A 150 15.51 13.61 -0.76
C ASN A 150 16.24 14.20 -1.99
N SER A 151 16.31 13.43 -3.08
CA SER A 151 16.96 13.87 -4.32
C SER A 151 16.04 14.74 -5.18
N PHE A 152 16.63 15.52 -6.07
CA PHE A 152 15.89 16.33 -7.04
C PHE A 152 14.97 15.46 -7.93
N GLY A 153 15.46 14.31 -8.40
CA GLY A 153 14.66 13.40 -9.24
C GLY A 153 13.44 12.82 -8.52
N GLU A 154 13.60 12.45 -7.25
CA GLU A 154 12.49 11.99 -6.41
C GLU A 154 11.42 13.08 -6.25
N ARG A 155 11.85 14.32 -5.93
CA ARG A 155 10.95 15.47 -5.77
C ARG A 155 10.18 15.83 -7.04
N MET A 156 10.75 15.52 -8.20
CA MET A 156 10.08 15.75 -9.50
C MET A 156 9.04 14.67 -9.83
N ILE A 157 9.29 13.42 -9.47
CA ILE A 157 8.50 12.28 -9.97
C ILE A 157 7.48 11.79 -8.91
N GLN A 158 7.87 11.64 -7.65
CA GLN A 158 6.98 11.05 -6.64
C GLN A 158 5.66 11.82 -6.45
N PRO A 159 5.63 13.17 -6.42
CA PRO A 159 4.37 13.89 -6.30
C PRO A 159 3.42 13.68 -7.48
N LEU A 160 3.93 13.33 -8.67
CA LEU A 160 3.10 13.14 -9.87
C LEU A 160 2.15 11.95 -9.72
N LEU A 161 2.59 10.88 -9.07
CA LEU A 161 1.71 9.72 -8.81
C LEU A 161 0.55 10.11 -7.90
N HIS A 162 0.84 10.79 -6.81
CA HIS A 162 -0.19 11.28 -5.88
C HIS A 162 -1.14 12.28 -6.58
N TRP A 163 -0.56 13.24 -7.31
CA TRP A 163 -1.31 14.23 -8.07
C TRP A 163 -2.22 13.59 -9.11
N SER A 164 -1.78 12.52 -9.78
CA SER A 164 -2.52 11.88 -10.86
C SER A 164 -3.92 11.41 -10.39
N TRP A 165 -4.00 10.64 -9.31
CA TRP A 165 -5.30 10.16 -8.82
C TRP A 165 -6.06 11.24 -8.02
N LEU A 166 -5.34 12.10 -7.27
CA LEU A 166 -5.97 13.18 -6.52
C LEU A 166 -6.68 14.20 -7.43
N SER A 167 -6.18 14.40 -8.64
CA SER A 167 -6.74 15.37 -9.60
C SER A 167 -7.74 14.78 -10.60
N THR A 168 -7.83 13.44 -10.69
CA THR A 168 -8.65 12.76 -11.72
C THR A 168 -9.75 11.87 -11.15
N VAL A 169 -9.56 11.26 -9.98
CA VAL A 169 -10.53 10.35 -9.37
C VAL A 169 -11.43 11.11 -8.41
N PRO A 170 -12.75 11.13 -8.60
CA PRO A 170 -13.67 11.75 -7.63
C PRO A 170 -13.84 10.83 -6.41
N LEU A 171 -12.98 10.97 -5.40
CA LEU A 171 -12.81 10.02 -4.29
C LEU A 171 -14.11 9.70 -3.55
N ARG A 172 -14.93 10.71 -3.26
CA ARG A 172 -16.20 10.50 -2.55
C ARG A 172 -17.21 9.70 -3.39
N TYR A 173 -17.26 9.99 -4.69
CA TYR A 173 -18.08 9.23 -5.61
C TYR A 173 -17.53 7.80 -5.81
N ALA A 174 -16.21 7.65 -5.90
CA ALA A 174 -15.54 6.36 -6.02
C ALA A 174 -15.91 5.44 -4.84
N GLU A 175 -15.76 5.94 -3.61
CA GLU A 175 -16.12 5.21 -2.39
C GLU A 175 -17.60 4.81 -2.37
N ASN A 176 -18.50 5.75 -2.66
CA ASN A 176 -19.94 5.50 -2.61
C ASN A 176 -20.46 4.60 -3.74
N SER A 177 -19.85 4.67 -4.92
CA SER A 177 -20.30 3.90 -6.09
C SER A 177 -19.75 2.47 -6.13
N GLY A 178 -18.66 2.20 -5.42
CA GLY A 178 -17.96 0.92 -5.47
C GLY A 178 -17.43 0.52 -6.86
N LYS A 179 -17.29 1.49 -7.80
CA LYS A 179 -16.87 1.18 -9.16
C LYS A 179 -15.38 0.85 -9.23
N PRO A 180 -14.98 -0.34 -9.72
CA PRO A 180 -13.58 -0.76 -9.79
C PRO A 180 -12.67 0.17 -10.62
N SER A 181 -13.25 0.88 -11.60
CA SER A 181 -12.51 1.83 -12.45
C SER A 181 -11.97 3.04 -11.70
N PHE A 182 -12.51 3.34 -10.53
CA PHE A 182 -12.06 4.42 -9.65
C PHE A 182 -11.23 3.93 -8.46
N ALA A 183 -10.83 2.66 -8.45
CA ALA A 183 -9.99 2.13 -7.39
C ALA A 183 -8.65 2.88 -7.33
N VAL A 184 -8.32 3.34 -6.13
CA VAL A 184 -7.02 3.90 -5.78
C VAL A 184 -6.52 3.15 -4.55
N ALA A 185 -5.33 2.62 -4.61
CA ALA A 185 -4.67 1.94 -3.50
C ALA A 185 -3.15 2.15 -3.58
N ASN A 186 -2.49 1.91 -2.47
CA ASN A 186 -1.04 1.91 -2.32
C ASN A 186 -0.63 0.71 -1.46
N GLY A 187 0.16 -0.19 -2.03
CA GLY A 187 0.59 -1.43 -1.38
C GLY A 187 1.54 -1.26 -0.21
N GLN A 188 2.03 -0.05 0.03
CA GLN A 188 2.92 0.25 1.15
C GLN A 188 2.21 0.13 2.50
N PHE A 189 0.91 0.41 2.54
CA PHE A 189 0.07 0.21 3.71
C PHE A 189 -1.37 -0.10 3.25
N PHE A 190 -1.79 -1.35 3.43
CA PHE A 190 -3.11 -1.82 3.04
C PHE A 190 -3.74 -2.64 4.17
N ALA A 191 -4.90 -2.23 4.66
CA ALA A 191 -5.65 -2.94 5.67
C ALA A 191 -6.95 -3.49 5.09
N VAL A 192 -7.31 -4.74 5.41
CA VAL A 192 -8.46 -5.44 4.85
C VAL A 192 -9.11 -6.36 5.88
N ARG A 193 -10.43 -6.52 5.83
CA ARG A 193 -11.14 -7.58 6.56
C ARG A 193 -10.75 -8.93 5.97
N GLU A 194 -10.35 -9.86 6.82
CA GLU A 194 -9.96 -11.21 6.36
C GLU A 194 -11.12 -11.90 5.62
N SER A 195 -12.34 -11.77 6.09
CA SER A 195 -13.53 -12.35 5.44
C SER A 195 -13.74 -11.84 4.01
N ALA A 196 -13.49 -10.56 3.75
CA ALA A 196 -13.58 -9.99 2.40
C ALA A 196 -12.47 -10.53 1.50
N LEU A 197 -11.24 -10.60 2.02
CA LEU A 197 -10.11 -11.14 1.27
C LEU A 197 -10.28 -12.64 0.97
N SER A 198 -10.74 -13.43 1.93
CA SER A 198 -11.04 -14.86 1.73
C SER A 198 -12.14 -15.09 0.70
N SER A 199 -13.17 -14.24 0.67
CA SER A 199 -14.29 -14.36 -0.28
C SER A 199 -13.85 -14.19 -1.74
N ILE A 200 -12.74 -13.52 -2.01
CA ILE A 200 -12.15 -13.39 -3.35
C ILE A 200 -11.01 -14.39 -3.62
N SER A 201 -10.86 -15.40 -2.78
CA SER A 201 -9.77 -16.40 -2.83
C SER A 201 -8.39 -15.83 -2.48
N GLY A 202 -8.33 -14.80 -1.64
CA GLY A 202 -7.07 -14.21 -1.16
C GLY A 202 -6.27 -13.51 -2.25
N TYR A 203 -4.96 -13.53 -2.13
CA TYR A 203 -4.04 -12.95 -3.10
C TYR A 203 -3.91 -13.77 -4.39
N SER A 204 -4.46 -15.00 -4.44
CA SER A 204 -4.50 -15.80 -5.67
C SER A 204 -5.31 -15.12 -6.78
N ALA A 205 -6.32 -14.32 -6.41
CA ALA A 205 -7.10 -13.53 -7.35
C ALA A 205 -6.30 -12.47 -8.13
N ILE A 206 -5.09 -12.15 -7.64
CA ILE A 206 -4.20 -11.13 -8.20
C ILE A 206 -2.78 -11.66 -8.45
N SER A 207 -2.61 -12.98 -8.50
CA SER A 207 -1.30 -13.68 -8.55
C SER A 207 -0.31 -13.13 -9.56
N ALA A 208 -0.79 -12.73 -10.76
CA ALA A 208 0.03 -12.22 -11.87
C ALA A 208 0.03 -10.68 -11.98
N SER A 209 -0.52 -9.96 -11.00
CA SER A 209 -0.68 -8.51 -11.09
C SER A 209 0.57 -7.76 -10.66
N VAL A 210 1.11 -6.91 -11.53
CA VAL A 210 2.24 -6.02 -11.24
C VAL A 210 1.84 -4.87 -10.31
N LEU A 211 0.60 -4.39 -10.44
CA LEU A 211 -0.03 -3.40 -9.55
C LEU A 211 -0.98 -4.16 -8.61
N ASP A 212 -0.40 -4.95 -7.74
CA ASP A 212 -1.09 -5.87 -6.85
C ASP A 212 -2.10 -5.15 -5.92
N ASP A 213 -1.74 -3.99 -5.41
CA ASP A 213 -2.57 -3.15 -4.54
C ASP A 213 -3.84 -2.62 -5.24
N VAL A 214 -3.67 -2.03 -6.42
CA VAL A 214 -4.80 -1.49 -7.19
C VAL A 214 -5.69 -2.62 -7.69
N GLU A 215 -5.12 -3.74 -8.15
CA GLU A 215 -5.91 -4.88 -8.63
C GLU A 215 -6.62 -5.60 -7.49
N LEU A 216 -6.01 -5.67 -6.29
CA LEU A 216 -6.67 -6.17 -5.09
C LEU A 216 -7.90 -5.31 -4.75
N ALA A 217 -7.73 -3.98 -4.70
CA ALA A 217 -8.82 -3.06 -4.45
C ALA A 217 -9.93 -3.20 -5.51
N ARG A 218 -9.57 -3.31 -6.81
CA ARG A 218 -10.53 -3.54 -7.90
C ARG A 218 -11.28 -4.85 -7.74
N THR A 219 -10.58 -5.92 -7.39
CA THR A 219 -11.19 -7.24 -7.22
C THR A 219 -12.16 -7.26 -6.04
N LEU A 220 -11.80 -6.63 -4.91
CA LEU A 220 -12.72 -6.45 -3.79
C LEU A 220 -13.97 -5.67 -4.21
N LEU A 221 -13.82 -4.53 -4.89
CA LEU A 221 -14.94 -3.72 -5.37
C LEU A 221 -15.83 -4.47 -6.37
N ARG A 222 -15.25 -5.27 -7.31
CA ARG A 222 -16.02 -6.13 -8.24
C ARG A 222 -16.90 -7.15 -7.52
N ASN A 223 -16.49 -7.61 -6.35
CA ASN A 223 -17.22 -8.55 -5.52
C ASN A 223 -18.16 -7.88 -4.50
N GLY A 224 -18.39 -6.56 -4.63
CA GLY A 224 -19.37 -5.83 -3.83
C GLY A 224 -18.85 -5.35 -2.47
N PHE A 225 -17.56 -5.53 -2.17
CA PHE A 225 -16.92 -5.00 -0.97
C PHE A 225 -16.69 -3.49 -1.07
N LYS A 226 -16.60 -2.83 0.08
CA LYS A 226 -16.44 -1.38 0.18
C LYS A 226 -15.04 -1.03 0.63
N GLY A 227 -14.46 0.00 0.06
CA GLY A 227 -13.16 0.48 0.51
C GLY A 227 -12.69 1.72 -0.20
N THR A 228 -11.61 2.31 0.31
CA THR A 228 -11.10 3.58 -0.19
C THR A 228 -9.61 3.78 0.12
N VAL A 229 -9.00 4.69 -0.61
CA VAL A 229 -7.72 5.29 -0.21
C VAL A 229 -7.96 6.30 0.92
N ALA A 230 -7.01 6.41 1.84
CA ALA A 230 -7.05 7.38 2.93
C ALA A 230 -5.74 8.19 3.00
N ASP A 231 -5.79 9.37 3.59
CA ASP A 231 -4.61 10.16 3.90
C ASP A 231 -3.86 9.52 5.08
N GLY A 232 -2.74 8.90 4.80
CA GLY A 232 -1.85 8.24 5.77
C GLY A 232 -0.63 9.06 6.17
N VAL A 233 -0.54 10.33 5.78
CA VAL A 233 0.67 11.17 5.96
C VAL A 233 1.14 11.25 7.43
N HIS A 234 0.22 11.19 8.40
CA HIS A 234 0.59 11.19 9.82
C HIS A 234 0.67 9.78 10.41
N LEU A 235 0.30 8.76 9.66
CA LEU A 235 0.36 7.37 10.11
C LEU A 235 1.68 6.71 9.73
N ALA A 236 2.20 7.06 8.56
CA ALA A 236 3.36 6.40 8.02
C ALA A 236 4.20 7.31 7.12
N THR A 237 5.49 7.02 7.08
CA THR A 237 6.41 7.58 6.09
C THR A 237 7.02 6.44 5.29
N CYS A 238 7.32 6.68 4.02
CA CYS A 238 7.98 5.72 3.15
C CYS A 238 9.12 6.39 2.40
N HIS A 239 10.27 5.73 2.34
CA HIS A 239 11.43 6.15 1.54
C HIS A 239 11.73 5.08 0.50
N MET A 240 10.93 5.07 -0.56
CA MET A 240 10.93 4.02 -1.58
C MET A 240 12.24 3.95 -2.37
N TYR A 241 12.88 5.09 -2.64
CA TYR A 241 14.08 5.19 -3.47
C TYR A 241 15.11 6.08 -2.83
N SER A 242 16.39 5.70 -2.91
CA SER A 242 17.52 6.51 -2.41
C SER A 242 18.31 7.19 -3.54
N SER A 243 18.01 6.88 -4.82
CA SER A 243 18.73 7.40 -5.96
C SER A 243 17.89 7.41 -7.25
N TRP A 244 18.29 8.28 -8.20
CA TRP A 244 17.68 8.31 -9.54
C TRP A 244 17.79 6.97 -10.28
N ALA A 245 18.87 6.23 -10.06
CA ALA A 245 19.08 4.93 -10.67
C ALA A 245 18.01 3.90 -10.26
N GLN A 246 17.44 4.05 -9.06
CA GLN A 246 16.34 3.21 -8.57
C GLN A 246 14.97 3.73 -9.00
N VAL A 247 14.78 5.05 -9.07
CA VAL A 247 13.51 5.70 -9.50
C VAL A 247 13.12 5.26 -10.90
N LYS A 248 14.06 5.31 -11.85
CA LYS A 248 13.78 5.05 -13.27
C LYS A 248 13.22 3.65 -13.54
N PRO A 249 13.82 2.54 -13.10
CA PRO A 249 13.27 1.20 -13.33
C PRO A 249 11.98 0.94 -12.52
N GLY A 250 11.88 1.43 -11.29
CA GLY A 250 10.71 1.23 -10.43
C GLY A 250 9.46 1.89 -11.01
N TYR A 251 9.51 3.16 -11.35
CA TYR A 251 8.40 3.85 -12.02
C TYR A 251 8.15 3.34 -13.44
N GLY A 252 9.19 2.98 -14.17
CA GLY A 252 9.05 2.42 -15.52
C GLY A 252 8.19 1.17 -15.54
N LYS A 253 8.41 0.24 -14.60
CA LYS A 253 7.61 -0.96 -14.42
C LYS A 253 6.15 -0.64 -14.09
N SER A 254 5.92 0.25 -13.13
CA SER A 254 4.58 0.60 -12.66
C SER A 254 3.77 1.39 -13.69
N LEU A 255 4.38 2.36 -14.38
CA LEU A 255 3.73 3.14 -15.43
C LEU A 255 3.38 2.28 -16.64
N TRP A 256 4.28 1.36 -17.01
CA TRP A 256 3.99 0.40 -18.09
C TRP A 256 2.77 -0.46 -17.76
N ALA A 257 2.69 -1.00 -16.54
CA ALA A 257 1.55 -1.80 -16.10
C ALA A 257 0.26 -0.97 -16.02
N ALA A 258 0.35 0.31 -15.60
CA ALA A 258 -0.80 1.20 -15.49
C ALA A 258 -1.40 1.57 -16.85
N PHE A 259 -0.57 1.78 -17.88
CA PHE A 259 -1.02 2.20 -19.21
C PHE A 259 -1.25 1.03 -20.18
N GLY A 260 -0.81 -0.16 -19.85
CA GLY A 260 -1.06 -1.41 -20.57
C GLY A 260 -0.44 -1.51 -21.99
N SER A 261 0.02 -0.40 -22.58
CA SER A 261 0.62 -0.36 -23.91
C SER A 261 1.41 0.94 -24.15
N LYS A 262 2.31 0.91 -25.16
CA LYS A 262 3.03 2.11 -25.64
C LYS A 262 2.05 3.21 -26.12
N PHE A 263 0.96 2.79 -26.73
CA PHE A 263 -0.08 3.72 -27.22
C PHE A 263 -0.84 4.35 -26.04
N GLY A 264 -1.22 3.58 -25.02
CA GLY A 264 -1.86 4.12 -23.81
C GLY A 264 -0.95 5.09 -23.07
N ALA A 265 0.33 4.78 -22.93
CA ALA A 265 1.32 5.70 -22.36
C ALA A 265 1.46 6.97 -23.19
N PHE A 266 1.54 6.86 -24.53
CA PHE A 266 1.61 8.03 -25.44
C PHE A 266 0.37 8.92 -25.32
N VAL A 267 -0.83 8.34 -25.30
CA VAL A 267 -2.08 9.09 -25.13
C VAL A 267 -2.11 9.81 -23.79
N ALA A 268 -1.72 9.17 -22.70
CA ALA A 268 -1.69 9.78 -21.36
C ALA A 268 -0.67 10.93 -21.29
N ILE A 269 0.54 10.74 -21.83
CA ILE A 269 1.59 11.78 -21.90
C ILE A 269 1.11 12.94 -22.76
N SER A 270 0.52 12.66 -23.94
CA SER A 270 0.00 13.68 -24.84
C SER A 270 -1.12 14.49 -24.18
N PHE A 271 -2.03 13.81 -23.47
CA PHE A 271 -3.09 14.47 -22.73
C PHE A 271 -2.56 15.39 -21.63
N LEU A 272 -1.59 14.91 -20.85
CA LEU A 272 -0.95 15.72 -19.80
C LEU A 272 -0.18 16.90 -20.41
N PHE A 273 0.51 16.69 -21.52
CA PHE A 273 1.26 17.74 -22.20
C PHE A 273 0.32 18.81 -22.77
N ILE A 274 -0.72 18.41 -23.50
CA ILE A 274 -1.70 19.33 -24.10
C ILE A 274 -2.41 20.11 -22.99
N HIS A 275 -2.84 19.44 -21.94
CA HIS A 275 -3.53 20.08 -20.82
C HIS A 275 -2.66 21.13 -20.11
N ASN A 276 -1.39 20.84 -19.87
CA ASN A 276 -0.46 21.80 -19.27
C ASN A 276 -0.10 22.94 -20.23
N PHE A 277 0.03 22.67 -21.55
CA PHE A 277 0.38 23.70 -22.54
C PHE A 277 -0.78 24.67 -22.83
N ILE A 278 -2.02 24.20 -22.79
CA ILE A 278 -3.20 25.04 -23.00
C ILE A 278 -3.41 25.97 -21.79
N ASN A 279 -3.20 25.49 -20.58
CA ASN A 279 -3.36 26.30 -19.37
C ASN A 279 -2.25 27.32 -19.14
N LEU A 280 -1.11 27.20 -19.84
CA LEU A 280 -0.03 28.23 -19.83
C LEU A 280 -0.26 29.40 -20.79
N LYS A 281 -1.32 29.37 -21.63
CA LYS A 281 -1.63 30.40 -22.60
C LYS A 281 -2.70 31.40 -22.16
N GLU A 282 -3.31 31.24 -21.01
CA GLU A 282 -4.15 32.29 -20.44
C GLU A 282 -3.27 33.22 -19.57
N PRO A 283 -3.08 34.47 -19.95
CA PRO A 283 -2.37 35.42 -19.09
C PRO A 283 -3.22 35.75 -17.86
N ILE A 284 -2.52 35.86 -16.72
CA ILE A 284 -3.04 36.32 -15.42
C ILE A 284 -3.59 37.75 -15.58
#